data_e97aac0c1996835bb7671bfaad908a7d
#
_entry.id   e97aac0c1996835bb7671bfaad908a7d
#
_cell.length_a   1.000
_cell.length_b   1.000
_cell.length_c   1.000
_cell.angle_alpha   90.00
_cell.angle_beta   90.00
_cell.angle_gamma   90.00
#
_symmetry.space_group_name_H-M   'P 1'
#
loop_
_entity.id
_entity.type
_entity.pdbx_description
1 polymer ?
#
loop_
_entity_poly.entity_id
_entity_poly.type
_entity_poly.pdbx_seq_one_letter_code
_entity_poly.pdbx_strand_id
1 'polypeptide(L)'
;LQSTHATLILTLAALAGGQISVTQGFAIALGSNVGSSISTAFVGFLGSERSGQRLALAHLLFNVVTAVLCLLLWLPLTWLVAQAAGWFGFNSLLQLALFHTLFNLVGLAVFWKLQARLAESLQRWLPDKAADEVLIPEEIPEKTMRRKQASYLSDNMLRAGDTALRAVFQEVRHL
;
A
#
# COMPACT_ATOMS: atom_id res chain seq x y z
N LEU A 1 14.03 -8.16 -3.85
CA LEU A 1 13.10 -8.71 -2.83
C LEU A 1 11.80 -7.94 -2.88
N GLN A 2 10.68 -8.64 -3.11
CA GLN A 2 9.35 -8.04 -3.29
C GLN A 2 8.65 -7.69 -1.96
N SER A 3 9.25 -8.02 -0.83
CA SER A 3 8.69 -7.79 0.50
C SER A 3 9.72 -7.13 1.42
N THR A 4 9.42 -5.90 1.84
CA THR A 4 10.22 -5.18 2.84
C THR A 4 10.32 -5.97 4.14
N HIS A 5 9.23 -6.60 4.58
CA HIS A 5 9.21 -7.39 5.81
C HIS A 5 10.16 -8.59 5.74
N ALA A 6 10.12 -9.36 4.66
CA ALA A 6 11.03 -10.50 4.48
C ALA A 6 12.50 -10.04 4.45
N THR A 7 12.79 -8.93 3.77
CA THR A 7 14.13 -8.36 3.74
C THR A 7 14.59 -7.91 5.12
N LEU A 8 13.72 -7.26 5.90
CA LEU A 8 14.05 -6.83 7.26
C LEU A 8 14.30 -8.01 8.18
N ILE A 9 13.49 -9.07 8.11
CA ILE A 9 13.70 -10.29 8.91
C ILE A 9 15.06 -10.92 8.60
N LEU A 10 15.42 -11.06 7.31
CA LEU A 10 16.72 -11.58 6.91
C LEU A 10 17.87 -10.66 7.35
N THR A 11 17.70 -9.35 7.28
CA THR A 11 18.66 -8.36 7.73
C THR A 11 18.86 -8.45 9.25
N LEU A 12 17.78 -8.62 10.01
CA LEU A 12 17.84 -8.82 11.46
C LEU A 12 18.60 -10.12 11.82
N ALA A 13 18.34 -11.21 11.10
CA ALA A 13 19.04 -12.48 11.30
C ALA A 13 20.54 -12.35 10.99
N ALA A 14 20.90 -11.68 9.89
CA ALA A 14 22.28 -11.44 9.52
C ALA A 14 23.01 -10.52 10.52
N LEU A 15 22.33 -9.49 11.06
CA LEU A 15 22.85 -8.64 12.13
C LEU A 15 23.07 -9.43 13.43
N ALA A 16 22.10 -10.24 13.81
CA ALA A 16 22.20 -11.07 15.02
C ALA A 16 23.35 -12.11 14.92
N GLY A 17 23.56 -12.63 13.70
CA GLY A 17 24.67 -13.55 13.40
C GLY A 17 26.03 -12.86 13.19
N GLY A 18 26.11 -11.54 13.29
CA GLY A 18 27.36 -10.77 13.04
C GLY A 18 27.86 -10.82 11.60
N GLN A 19 27.03 -11.22 10.64
CA GLN A 19 27.39 -11.34 9.22
C GLN A 19 27.47 -9.99 8.52
N ILE A 20 26.74 -9.00 9.02
CA ILE A 20 26.72 -7.64 8.50
C ILE A 20 26.85 -6.62 9.63
N SER A 21 27.37 -5.44 9.32
CA SER A 21 27.41 -4.32 10.24
C SER A 21 26.05 -3.63 10.35
N VAL A 22 25.83 -2.88 11.41
CA VAL A 22 24.60 -2.08 11.63
C VAL A 22 24.39 -1.09 10.46
N THR A 23 25.46 -0.45 10.00
CA THR A 23 25.39 0.50 8.88
C THR A 23 24.98 -0.18 7.56
N GLN A 24 25.45 -1.41 7.32
CA GLN A 24 24.98 -2.22 6.18
C GLN A 24 23.52 -2.58 6.34
N GLY A 25 23.06 -2.90 7.56
CA GLY A 25 21.65 -3.11 7.87
C GLY A 25 20.77 -1.90 7.54
N PHE A 26 21.23 -0.69 7.85
CA PHE A 26 20.52 0.56 7.50
C PHE A 26 20.39 0.73 5.98
N ALA A 27 21.47 0.48 5.23
CA ALA A 27 21.45 0.57 3.77
C ALA A 27 20.50 -0.46 3.15
N ILE A 28 20.48 -1.69 3.67
CA ILE A 28 19.56 -2.73 3.22
C ILE A 28 18.09 -2.33 3.52
N ALA A 29 17.81 -1.81 4.72
CA ALA A 29 16.48 -1.35 5.09
C ALA A 29 15.99 -0.24 4.15
N LEU A 30 16.84 0.75 3.86
CA LEU A 30 16.54 1.83 2.93
C LEU A 30 16.26 1.32 1.52
N GLY A 31 17.14 0.47 1.00
CA GLY A 31 17.00 -0.12 -0.33
C GLY A 31 15.79 -1.03 -0.48
N SER A 32 15.40 -1.75 0.58
CA SER A 32 14.23 -2.62 0.56
C SER A 32 12.91 -1.86 0.41
N ASN A 33 12.80 -0.68 1.01
CA ASN A 33 11.61 0.18 0.85
C ASN A 33 11.47 0.69 -0.59
N VAL A 34 12.58 1.13 -1.20
CA VAL A 34 12.58 1.53 -2.62
C VAL A 34 12.27 0.33 -3.52
N GLY A 35 12.93 -0.81 -3.29
CA GLY A 35 12.71 -2.02 -4.09
C GLY A 35 11.27 -2.52 -4.05
N SER A 36 10.65 -2.54 -2.87
CA SER A 36 9.25 -2.95 -2.74
C SER A 36 8.28 -1.94 -3.37
N SER A 37 8.57 -0.65 -3.29
CA SER A 37 7.74 0.39 -3.92
C SER A 37 7.79 0.34 -5.46
N ILE A 38 8.93 -0.01 -6.05
CA ILE A 38 9.06 -0.24 -7.50
C ILE A 38 8.19 -1.43 -7.92
N SER A 39 8.26 -2.55 -7.18
CA SER A 39 7.44 -3.73 -7.47
C SER A 39 5.95 -3.42 -7.35
N THR A 40 5.54 -2.69 -6.31
CA THR A 40 4.14 -2.26 -6.11
C THR A 40 3.68 -1.33 -7.24
N ALA A 41 4.55 -0.39 -7.67
CA ALA A 41 4.23 0.49 -8.78
C ALA A 41 4.03 -0.30 -10.07
N PHE A 42 4.91 -1.24 -10.38
CA PHE A 42 4.81 -2.08 -11.56
C PHE A 42 3.49 -2.85 -11.61
N VAL A 43 3.13 -3.54 -10.52
CA VAL A 43 1.87 -4.28 -10.42
C VAL A 43 0.67 -3.33 -10.50
N GLY A 44 0.73 -2.18 -9.82
CA GLY A 44 -0.34 -1.19 -9.82
C GLY A 44 -0.59 -0.58 -11.21
N PHE A 45 0.45 -0.40 -12.02
CA PHE A 45 0.29 0.07 -13.39
C PHE A 45 -0.34 -0.96 -14.33
N LEU A 46 -0.06 -2.26 -14.13
CA LEU A 46 -0.55 -3.32 -15.00
C LEU A 46 -2.01 -3.72 -14.74
N GLY A 47 -2.43 -3.71 -13.47
CA GLY A 47 -3.70 -4.34 -13.07
C GLY A 47 -4.74 -3.39 -12.46
N SER A 48 -4.45 -2.08 -12.33
CA SER A 48 -5.33 -1.16 -11.60
C SER A 48 -5.97 -0.11 -12.51
N GLU A 49 -7.11 0.40 -12.06
CA GLU A 49 -7.72 1.61 -12.59
C GLU A 49 -6.84 2.84 -12.33
N ARG A 50 -7.19 4.00 -12.91
CA ARG A 50 -6.41 5.24 -12.76
C ARG A 50 -6.15 5.65 -11.32
N SER A 51 -7.11 5.46 -10.43
CA SER A 51 -6.96 5.71 -8.98
C SER A 51 -5.87 4.84 -8.35
N GLY A 52 -5.86 3.53 -8.68
CA GLY A 52 -4.84 2.60 -8.22
C GLY A 52 -3.44 2.90 -8.79
N GLN A 53 -3.37 3.30 -10.06
CA GLN A 53 -2.11 3.73 -10.70
C GLN A 53 -1.53 4.98 -10.03
N ARG A 54 -2.39 5.98 -9.69
CA ARG A 54 -1.98 7.18 -8.94
C ARG A 54 -1.46 6.82 -7.55
N LEU A 55 -2.14 5.92 -6.84
CA LEU A 55 -1.73 5.47 -5.52
C LEU A 55 -0.38 4.74 -5.57
N ALA A 56 -0.19 3.85 -6.55
CA ALA A 56 1.06 3.13 -6.75
C ALA A 56 2.23 4.08 -7.07
N LEU A 57 2.00 5.09 -7.91
CA LEU A 57 2.99 6.12 -8.23
C LEU A 57 3.28 7.02 -7.02
N ALA A 58 2.25 7.41 -6.25
CA ALA A 58 2.43 8.16 -5.01
C ALA A 58 3.33 7.41 -4.02
N HIS A 59 3.08 6.12 -3.84
CA HIS A 59 3.87 5.26 -2.97
C HIS A 59 5.33 5.15 -3.44
N LEU A 60 5.57 4.99 -4.74
CA LEU A 60 6.91 4.99 -5.31
C LEU A 60 7.63 6.32 -5.07
N LEU A 61 6.98 7.44 -5.39
CA LEU A 61 7.56 8.78 -5.20
C LEU A 61 7.87 9.05 -3.73
N PHE A 62 6.96 8.68 -2.83
CA PHE A 62 7.19 8.80 -1.39
C PHE A 62 8.47 8.06 -0.97
N ASN A 63 8.62 6.79 -1.34
CA ASN A 63 9.77 6.00 -0.92
C ASN A 63 11.07 6.46 -1.58
N VAL A 64 11.06 6.82 -2.87
CA VAL A 64 12.25 7.30 -3.57
C VAL A 64 12.72 8.64 -3.01
N VAL A 65 11.81 9.61 -2.85
CA VAL A 65 12.16 10.93 -2.30
C VAL A 65 12.65 10.79 -0.86
N THR A 66 11.98 9.99 -0.03
CA THR A 66 12.40 9.74 1.34
C THR A 66 13.77 9.07 1.39
N ALA A 67 14.03 8.10 0.52
CA ALA A 67 15.34 7.45 0.44
C ALA A 67 16.45 8.43 0.04
N VAL A 68 16.21 9.28 -0.94
CA VAL A 68 17.18 10.32 -1.35
C VAL A 68 17.44 11.29 -0.20
N LEU A 69 16.40 11.74 0.49
CA LEU A 69 16.56 12.62 1.66
C LEU A 69 17.35 11.93 2.78
N CYS A 70 17.07 10.66 3.06
CA CYS A 70 17.81 9.90 4.07
C CYS A 70 19.28 9.64 3.67
N LEU A 71 19.58 9.48 2.38
CA LEU A 71 20.96 9.43 1.90
C LEU A 71 21.69 10.78 2.08
N LEU A 72 21.01 11.89 1.82
CA LEU A 72 21.56 13.22 2.08
C LEU A 72 21.76 13.49 3.58
N LEU A 73 20.86 12.96 4.41
CA LEU A 73 20.89 13.05 5.87
C LEU A 73 21.56 11.84 6.52
N TRP A 74 22.34 11.04 5.77
CA TRP A 74 22.91 9.79 6.25
C TRP A 74 23.73 9.95 7.52
N LEU A 75 24.67 10.91 7.51
CA LEU A 75 25.52 11.17 8.65
C LEU A 75 24.75 11.60 9.90
N PRO A 76 23.87 12.61 9.86
CA PRO A 76 23.11 12.99 11.06
C PRO A 76 22.15 11.90 11.55
N LEU A 77 21.52 11.12 10.64
CA LEU A 77 20.63 10.05 11.05
C LEU A 77 21.37 8.89 11.74
N THR A 78 22.47 8.45 11.15
CA THR A 78 23.29 7.37 11.74
C THR A 78 23.95 7.82 13.04
N TRP A 79 24.38 9.08 13.14
CA TRP A 79 24.89 9.67 14.37
C TRP A 79 23.81 9.68 15.47
N LEU A 80 22.60 10.12 15.15
CA LEU A 80 21.47 10.17 16.10
C LEU A 80 21.15 8.76 16.64
N VAL A 81 21.12 7.74 15.77
CA VAL A 81 20.91 6.35 16.18
C VAL A 81 22.04 5.87 17.08
N ALA A 82 23.30 6.21 16.77
CA ALA A 82 24.45 5.83 17.58
C ALA A 82 24.41 6.50 18.97
N GLN A 83 24.01 7.79 19.06
CA GLN A 83 23.86 8.46 20.36
C GLN A 83 22.74 7.82 21.19
N ALA A 84 21.58 7.53 20.58
CA ALA A 84 20.50 6.84 21.26
C ALA A 84 20.93 5.46 21.75
N ALA A 85 21.69 4.74 20.93
CA ALA A 85 22.24 3.44 21.32
C ALA A 85 23.19 3.53 22.53
N GLY A 86 24.04 4.56 22.57
CA GLY A 86 24.92 4.81 23.71
C GLY A 86 24.17 5.17 25.00
N TRP A 87 23.11 5.99 24.92
CA TRP A 87 22.34 6.41 26.08
C TRP A 87 21.41 5.33 26.64
N PHE A 88 20.78 4.54 25.77
CA PHE A 88 19.76 3.57 26.14
C PHE A 88 20.24 2.12 26.09
N GLY A 89 21.48 1.87 25.69
CA GLY A 89 22.03 0.52 25.56
C GLY A 89 21.42 -0.31 24.45
N PHE A 90 21.04 0.33 23.32
CA PHE A 90 20.40 -0.38 22.21
C PHE A 90 21.36 -1.33 21.52
N ASN A 91 20.95 -2.58 21.39
CA ASN A 91 21.64 -3.55 20.57
C ASN A 91 21.46 -3.23 19.05
N SER A 92 22.17 -3.96 18.19
CA SER A 92 22.14 -3.75 16.74
C SER A 92 20.72 -3.86 16.13
N LEU A 93 19.87 -4.71 16.71
CA LEU A 93 18.50 -4.91 16.22
C LEU A 93 17.62 -3.69 16.51
N LEU A 94 17.73 -3.13 17.73
CA LEU A 94 17.02 -1.91 18.12
C LEU A 94 17.52 -0.69 17.36
N GLN A 95 18.83 -0.62 17.06
CA GLN A 95 19.39 0.44 16.21
C GLN A 95 18.79 0.39 14.80
N LEU A 96 18.65 -0.80 14.19
CA LEU A 96 18.00 -0.95 12.89
C LEU A 96 16.52 -0.54 12.94
N ALA A 97 15.79 -0.94 13.99
CA ALA A 97 14.40 -0.57 14.17
C ALA A 97 14.23 0.96 14.33
N LEU A 98 15.10 1.59 15.14
CA LEU A 98 15.10 3.05 15.31
C LEU A 98 15.41 3.77 14.01
N PHE A 99 16.43 3.34 13.26
CA PHE A 99 16.76 3.91 11.95
C PHE A 99 15.58 3.81 10.99
N HIS A 100 14.93 2.63 10.91
CA HIS A 100 13.77 2.42 10.06
C HIS A 100 12.60 3.35 10.46
N THR A 101 12.39 3.56 11.75
CA THR A 101 11.37 4.49 12.24
C THR A 101 11.70 5.93 11.87
N LEU A 102 12.93 6.38 12.09
CA LEU A 102 13.39 7.73 11.75
C LEU A 102 13.27 7.99 10.24
N PHE A 103 13.67 7.03 9.42
CA PHE A 103 13.51 7.08 7.98
C PHE A 103 12.06 7.36 7.57
N ASN A 104 11.10 6.60 8.12
CA ASN A 104 9.68 6.79 7.82
C ASN A 104 9.15 8.12 8.37
N LEU A 105 9.62 8.59 9.54
CA LEU A 105 9.25 9.89 10.10
C LEU A 105 9.75 11.05 9.25
N VAL A 106 10.95 10.96 8.67
CA VAL A 106 11.46 11.96 7.72
C VAL A 106 10.53 12.05 6.51
N GLY A 107 10.16 10.91 5.92
CA GLY A 107 9.20 10.87 4.81
C GLY A 107 7.85 11.48 5.19
N LEU A 108 7.30 11.07 6.33
CA LEU A 108 6.03 11.59 6.82
C LEU A 108 6.08 13.10 7.03
N ALA A 109 7.11 13.63 7.67
CA ALA A 109 7.28 15.07 7.93
C ALA A 109 7.31 15.89 6.64
N VAL A 110 8.01 15.40 5.62
CA VAL A 110 8.11 16.09 4.31
C VAL A 110 6.77 16.03 3.57
N PHE A 111 6.17 14.85 3.48
CA PHE A 111 4.95 14.67 2.70
C PHE A 111 3.69 15.17 3.41
N TRP A 112 3.73 15.39 4.72
CA TRP A 112 2.58 15.92 5.47
C TRP A 112 1.99 17.20 4.85
N LYS A 113 2.86 18.10 4.42
CA LYS A 113 2.45 19.36 3.77
C LYS A 113 2.37 19.26 2.24
N LEU A 114 3.02 18.29 1.65
CA LEU A 114 3.12 18.13 0.20
C LEU A 114 2.04 17.20 -0.38
N GLN A 115 1.30 16.45 0.45
CA GLN A 115 0.33 15.45 0.00
C GLN A 115 -0.73 16.01 -0.96
N ALA A 116 -1.28 17.20 -0.69
CA ALA A 116 -2.28 17.81 -1.56
C ALA A 116 -1.68 18.17 -2.95
N ARG A 117 -0.50 18.77 -2.97
CA ARG A 117 0.20 19.11 -4.22
C ARG A 117 0.59 17.85 -5.01
N LEU A 118 1.01 16.80 -4.30
CA LEU A 118 1.31 15.52 -4.92
C LEU A 118 0.05 14.93 -5.56
N ALA A 119 -1.08 14.92 -4.85
CA ALA A 119 -2.35 14.41 -5.35
C ALA A 119 -2.80 15.16 -6.61
N GLU A 120 -2.75 16.49 -6.61
CA GLU A 120 -3.05 17.32 -7.79
C GLU A 120 -2.12 17.02 -8.97
N SER A 121 -0.82 16.87 -8.71
CA SER A 121 0.16 16.54 -9.74
C SER A 121 -0.12 15.17 -10.34
N LEU A 122 -0.44 14.18 -9.51
CA LEU A 122 -0.79 12.83 -9.96
C LEU A 122 -2.08 12.80 -10.80
N GLN A 123 -3.07 13.60 -10.45
CA GLN A 123 -4.29 13.75 -11.26
C GLN A 123 -4.00 14.39 -12.62
N ARG A 124 -3.06 15.34 -12.69
CA ARG A 124 -2.63 15.95 -13.95
C ARG A 124 -1.82 14.98 -14.82
N TRP A 125 -0.93 14.17 -14.21
CA TRP A 125 -0.09 13.22 -14.95
C TRP A 125 -0.87 11.99 -15.41
N LEU A 126 -1.83 11.57 -14.61
CA LEU A 126 -2.69 10.40 -14.86
C LEU A 126 -4.16 10.83 -14.76
N PRO A 127 -4.70 11.57 -15.75
CA PRO A 127 -6.09 11.98 -15.74
C PRO A 127 -7.02 10.76 -15.76
N ASP A 128 -8.23 10.92 -15.23
CA ASP A 128 -9.23 9.86 -15.32
C ASP A 128 -9.47 9.52 -16.80
N LYS A 129 -9.59 8.24 -17.10
CA LYS A 129 -10.09 7.85 -18.41
C LYS A 129 -11.51 8.42 -18.51
N ALA A 130 -11.81 9.06 -19.63
CA ALA A 130 -13.20 9.35 -19.96
C ALA A 130 -13.98 8.05 -19.70
N ALA A 131 -15.01 8.11 -18.87
CA ALA A 131 -15.92 6.98 -18.78
C ALA A 131 -16.28 6.67 -20.24
N ASP A 132 -15.98 5.44 -20.69
CA ASP A 132 -16.57 4.97 -21.92
C ASP A 132 -18.04 5.31 -21.71
N GLU A 133 -18.53 6.23 -22.56
CA GLU A 133 -19.94 6.60 -22.56
C GLU A 133 -20.62 5.26 -22.81
N VAL A 134 -21.04 4.63 -21.72
CA VAL A 134 -21.91 3.48 -21.81
C VAL A 134 -23.13 4.10 -22.47
N LEU A 135 -23.16 3.98 -23.79
CA LEU A 135 -24.37 4.19 -24.57
C LEU A 135 -25.35 3.15 -24.03
N ILE A 136 -25.93 3.49 -22.87
CA ILE A 136 -27.18 2.87 -22.48
C ILE A 136 -28.11 3.35 -23.57
N PRO A 137 -28.53 2.48 -24.47
CA PRO A 137 -29.53 2.89 -25.47
C PRO A 137 -30.68 3.43 -24.62
N GLU A 138 -31.03 4.69 -24.83
CA GLU A 138 -32.06 5.43 -24.08
C GLU A 138 -33.46 4.82 -24.22
N GLU A 139 -33.54 3.69 -24.91
CA GLU A 139 -34.70 2.83 -25.05
C GLU A 139 -34.43 1.41 -24.50
N ILE A 140 -34.21 1.29 -23.18
CA ILE A 140 -34.64 0.05 -22.52
C ILE A 140 -36.15 0.21 -22.34
N PRO A 141 -36.99 -0.53 -23.12
CA PRO A 141 -38.42 -0.45 -22.93
C PRO A 141 -38.71 -0.73 -21.46
N GLU A 142 -39.52 0.09 -20.82
CA GLU A 142 -39.91 0.03 -19.41
C GLU A 142 -40.37 -1.38 -18.97
N LYS A 143 -40.69 -2.25 -19.94
CA LYS A 143 -40.99 -3.68 -19.75
C LYS A 143 -39.79 -4.56 -19.38
N THR A 144 -38.55 -4.14 -19.60
CA THR A 144 -37.36 -4.93 -19.27
C THR A 144 -36.77 -4.58 -17.90
N MET A 145 -37.22 -3.49 -17.29
CA MET A 145 -37.01 -3.22 -15.87
C MET A 145 -37.99 -3.96 -14.95
N ARG A 146 -38.50 -5.12 -15.34
CA ARG A 146 -38.86 -6.06 -14.31
C ARG A 146 -37.56 -6.40 -13.61
N ARG A 147 -37.29 -5.73 -12.46
CA ARG A 147 -36.39 -6.26 -11.44
C ARG A 147 -36.65 -7.75 -11.45
N LYS A 148 -35.63 -8.57 -11.78
CA LYS A 148 -35.73 -10.00 -11.59
C LYS A 148 -36.14 -10.15 -10.14
N GLN A 149 -37.42 -10.36 -9.93
CA GLN A 149 -37.95 -10.55 -8.59
C GLN A 149 -37.29 -11.83 -8.09
N ALA A 150 -36.64 -11.73 -6.94
CA ALA A 150 -35.98 -12.87 -6.35
C ALA A 150 -36.99 -14.05 -6.33
N SER A 151 -36.65 -15.15 -7.00
CA SER A 151 -37.56 -16.28 -7.18
C SER A 151 -37.67 -17.13 -5.92
N TYR A 152 -36.61 -17.16 -5.12
CA TYR A 152 -36.48 -18.01 -3.94
C TYR A 152 -36.49 -17.23 -2.61
N LEU A 153 -36.40 -15.90 -2.63
CA LEU A 153 -36.45 -15.03 -1.46
C LEU A 153 -37.89 -14.53 -1.27
N SER A 154 -38.62 -15.11 -0.32
CA SER A 154 -39.90 -14.62 0.16
C SER A 154 -39.77 -14.09 1.59
N ASP A 155 -40.61 -13.12 1.98
CA ASP A 155 -40.60 -12.51 3.32
C ASP A 155 -40.71 -13.52 4.45
N ASN A 156 -41.39 -14.64 4.21
CA ASN A 156 -41.55 -15.73 5.18
C ASN A 156 -40.25 -16.55 5.37
N MET A 157 -39.38 -16.64 4.35
CA MET A 157 -38.11 -17.37 4.43
C MET A 157 -37.03 -16.58 5.14
N LEU A 158 -37.13 -15.25 5.19
CA LEU A 158 -36.19 -14.38 5.89
C LEU A 158 -36.35 -14.42 7.42
N ARG A 159 -37.41 -15.02 7.93
CA ARG A 159 -37.69 -15.07 9.39
C ARG A 159 -36.90 -16.13 10.15
N ALA A 160 -36.29 -17.08 9.47
CA ALA A 160 -35.44 -18.11 10.07
C ALA A 160 -34.08 -18.15 9.37
N GLY A 161 -32.98 -18.05 10.12
CA GLY A 161 -31.65 -17.91 9.58
C GLY A 161 -31.23 -19.03 8.61
N ASP A 162 -31.56 -20.28 8.90
CA ASP A 162 -31.21 -21.43 8.04
C ASP A 162 -31.97 -21.44 6.72
N THR A 163 -33.24 -21.00 6.72
CA THR A 163 -34.04 -20.93 5.50
C THR A 163 -33.64 -19.74 4.64
N ALA A 164 -33.26 -18.60 5.26
CA ALA A 164 -32.73 -17.45 4.56
C ALA A 164 -31.42 -17.77 3.83
N LEU A 165 -30.48 -18.46 4.48
CA LEU A 165 -29.22 -18.89 3.88
C LEU A 165 -29.45 -19.81 2.68
N ARG A 166 -30.32 -20.79 2.78
CA ARG A 166 -30.65 -21.71 1.66
C ARG A 166 -31.30 -20.97 0.49
N ALA A 167 -32.21 -20.03 0.77
CA ALA A 167 -32.85 -19.22 -0.26
C ALA A 167 -31.83 -18.32 -1.00
N VAL A 168 -30.87 -17.70 -0.29
CA VAL A 168 -29.80 -16.94 -0.90
C VAL A 168 -28.90 -17.82 -1.77
N PHE A 169 -28.54 -19.01 -1.30
CA PHE A 169 -27.74 -19.97 -2.10
C PHE A 169 -28.46 -20.40 -3.38
N GLN A 170 -29.78 -20.62 -3.30
CA GLN A 170 -30.59 -20.98 -4.47
C GLN A 170 -30.70 -19.81 -5.45
N GLU A 171 -30.88 -18.57 -4.95
CA GLU A 171 -30.94 -17.38 -5.78
C GLU A 171 -29.64 -17.12 -6.51
N VAL A 172 -28.48 -17.22 -5.83
CA VAL A 172 -27.16 -17.07 -6.42
C VAL A 172 -26.86 -18.12 -7.48
N ARG A 173 -27.42 -19.33 -7.35
CA ARG A 173 -27.24 -20.42 -8.32
C ARG A 173 -28.14 -20.27 -9.55
N HIS A 174 -29.14 -19.40 -9.48
CA HIS A 174 -30.10 -19.15 -10.55
C HIS A 174 -29.75 -17.91 -11.40
N LEU A 175 -28.81 -17.09 -10.89
CA LEU A 175 -28.24 -15.92 -11.61
C LEU A 175 -27.13 -16.35 -12.57
#